data_01f8deb2a6707d897d3e74762d627472
#
_entry.id   01f8deb2a6707d897d3e74762d627472
#
_cell.length_a   1.000
_cell.length_b   1.000
_cell.length_c   1.000
_cell.angle_alpha   90.00
_cell.angle_beta   90.00
_cell.angle_gamma   90.00
#
_symmetry.space_group_name_H-M   'P 1'
#
loop_
_entity.id
_entity.type
_entity.pdbx_description
1 polymer ?
#
loop_
_entity_poly.entity_id
_entity_poly.type
_entity_poly.pdbx_seq_one_letter_code
_entity_poly.pdbx_strand_id
1 'polypeptide(L)'
;MRESGATPDPKRISGHQWLREDSRSLQQTRRGLNLFLYGIVLVFFALLGVLYFRFTTDLLSVMMTLLPILSMTGNLLMLAGAIYCRAVPAEADCRNLLWGVIAGVCANIIFSGFMYSDPSLLPMPVALLLKLVGYTGLILFALFQRRLLLYVDRADQTGKVTILVLTTALFLLGSWGMEVVAYLELMEIASITIYAVMLPGFFTYPCFLGSLKKAFVPAA
;
A
#
# COMPACT_ATOMS: atom_id res chain seq x y z
N MET A 1 8.84 -46.77 5.86
CA MET A 1 8.84 -45.29 5.71
C MET A 1 9.19 -44.68 7.07
N ARG A 2 10.40 -44.19 7.22
CA ARG A 2 10.83 -43.52 8.46
C ARG A 2 10.46 -42.04 8.33
N GLU A 3 9.48 -41.60 9.13
CA GLU A 3 9.28 -40.18 9.37
C GLU A 3 10.56 -39.61 10.00
N SER A 4 11.26 -38.76 9.26
CA SER A 4 12.40 -38.02 9.78
C SER A 4 11.83 -37.01 10.78
N GLY A 5 11.89 -37.37 12.07
CA GLY A 5 11.60 -36.48 13.17
C GLY A 5 12.64 -35.32 13.17
N ALA A 6 12.39 -34.32 12.36
CA ALA A 6 13.11 -33.08 12.47
C ALA A 6 12.77 -32.46 13.82
N THR A 7 13.70 -32.52 14.76
CA THR A 7 13.60 -31.78 16.02
C THR A 7 13.33 -30.30 15.69
N PRO A 8 12.27 -29.69 16.24
CA PRO A 8 11.98 -28.29 15.98
C PRO A 8 13.17 -27.46 16.46
N ASP A 9 13.69 -26.60 15.58
CA ASP A 9 14.77 -25.68 15.90
C ASP A 9 14.32 -24.80 17.08
N PRO A 10 14.98 -24.88 18.27
CA PRO A 10 14.52 -24.21 19.50
C PRO A 10 14.54 -22.68 19.41
N LYS A 11 15.03 -22.11 18.31
CA LYS A 11 15.06 -20.66 18.06
C LYS A 11 13.91 -20.16 17.18
N ARG A 12 13.05 -21.03 16.66
CA ARG A 12 11.97 -20.63 15.76
C ARG A 12 10.76 -20.13 16.57
N ILE A 13 10.63 -18.82 16.69
CA ILE A 13 9.47 -18.19 17.35
C ILE A 13 8.22 -18.46 16.50
N SER A 14 7.22 -19.15 17.07
CA SER A 14 5.94 -19.33 16.39
C SER A 14 5.16 -18.01 16.34
N GLY A 15 4.35 -17.81 15.31
CA GLY A 15 3.53 -16.59 15.19
C GLY A 15 2.62 -16.34 16.40
N HIS A 16 2.07 -17.40 17.01
CA HIS A 16 1.30 -17.31 18.25
C HIS A 16 2.14 -16.85 19.44
N GLN A 17 3.37 -17.32 19.57
CA GLN A 17 4.27 -16.89 20.64
C GLN A 17 4.65 -15.43 20.46
N TRP A 18 4.95 -15.00 19.23
CA TRP A 18 5.24 -13.60 18.90
C TRP A 18 4.09 -12.65 19.27
N LEU A 19 2.82 -13.07 19.08
CA LEU A 19 1.65 -12.29 19.48
C LEU A 19 1.46 -12.20 20.99
N ARG A 20 1.83 -13.24 21.74
CA ARG A 20 1.67 -13.28 23.21
C ARG A 20 2.74 -12.49 23.96
N GLU A 21 3.95 -12.46 23.42
CA GLU A 21 5.10 -11.86 24.09
C GLU A 21 5.13 -10.34 23.96
N ASP A 22 4.14 -9.61 23.73
CA ASP A 22 4.06 -8.13 23.56
C ASP A 22 5.45 -7.48 23.29
N SER A 23 6.17 -8.11 22.37
CA SER A 23 7.56 -7.82 22.08
C SER A 23 7.69 -6.42 21.45
N ARG A 24 8.83 -5.76 21.65
CA ARG A 24 9.15 -4.49 20.99
C ARG A 24 8.96 -4.57 19.47
N SER A 25 9.27 -5.72 18.89
CA SER A 25 9.07 -6.05 17.48
C SER A 25 7.59 -5.97 17.06
N LEU A 26 6.69 -6.54 17.87
CA LEU A 26 5.24 -6.50 17.65
C LEU A 26 4.70 -5.07 17.71
N GLN A 27 5.12 -4.31 18.74
CA GLN A 27 4.71 -2.90 18.89
C GLN A 27 5.20 -2.04 17.71
N GLN A 28 6.43 -2.24 17.25
CA GLN A 28 6.96 -1.55 16.08
C GLN A 28 6.19 -1.91 14.82
N THR A 29 5.90 -3.18 14.60
CA THR A 29 5.10 -3.64 13.44
C THR A 29 3.69 -3.04 13.46
N ARG A 30 3.02 -3.02 14.63
CA ARG A 30 1.70 -2.37 14.79
C ARG A 30 1.74 -0.87 14.48
N ARG A 31 2.77 -0.17 14.96
CA ARG A 31 2.98 1.26 14.62
C ARG A 31 3.20 1.44 13.12
N GLY A 32 4.02 0.58 12.52
CA GLY A 32 4.27 0.58 11.09
C GLY A 32 3.00 0.41 10.26
N LEU A 33 2.16 -0.57 10.58
CA LEU A 33 0.87 -0.79 9.91
C LEU A 33 -0.07 0.42 10.07
N ASN A 34 -0.12 1.05 11.26
CA ASN A 34 -0.93 2.24 11.47
C ASN A 34 -0.43 3.44 10.64
N LEU A 35 0.88 3.70 10.63
CA LEU A 35 1.46 4.78 9.84
C LEU A 35 1.20 4.58 8.35
N PHE A 36 1.36 3.35 7.87
CA PHE A 36 1.07 3.03 6.48
C PHE A 36 -0.40 3.25 6.13
N LEU A 37 -1.32 2.85 7.02
CA LEU A 37 -2.76 3.10 6.87
C LEU A 37 -3.07 4.60 6.81
N TYR A 38 -2.57 5.39 7.75
CA TYR A 38 -2.79 6.84 7.74
C TYR A 38 -2.21 7.47 6.48
N GLY A 39 -1.05 7.01 6.02
CA GLY A 39 -0.46 7.45 4.76
C GLY A 39 -1.37 7.20 3.56
N ILE A 40 -1.93 5.99 3.42
CA ILE A 40 -2.88 5.67 2.35
C ILE A 40 -4.13 6.55 2.42
N VAL A 41 -4.68 6.75 3.62
CA VAL A 41 -5.87 7.60 3.82
C VAL A 41 -5.60 9.03 3.36
N LEU A 42 -4.44 9.60 3.71
CA LEU A 42 -4.08 10.95 3.26
C LEU A 42 -3.90 11.04 1.74
N VAL A 43 -3.21 10.08 1.13
CA VAL A 43 -3.07 10.03 -0.34
C VAL A 43 -4.43 9.89 -1.01
N PHE A 44 -5.33 9.10 -0.43
CA PHE A 44 -6.69 8.96 -0.93
C PHE A 44 -7.49 10.26 -0.87
N PHE A 45 -7.42 10.99 0.26
CA PHE A 45 -8.07 12.31 0.36
C PHE A 45 -7.47 13.32 -0.63
N ALA A 46 -6.16 13.29 -0.85
CA ALA A 46 -5.53 14.11 -1.87
C ALA A 46 -6.08 13.77 -3.28
N LEU A 47 -6.22 12.49 -3.60
CA LEU A 47 -6.77 12.04 -4.89
C LEU A 47 -8.24 12.46 -5.05
N LEU A 48 -9.08 12.27 -4.02
CA LEU A 48 -10.48 12.74 -4.05
C LEU A 48 -10.55 14.26 -4.23
N GLY A 49 -9.67 15.01 -3.60
CA GLY A 49 -9.55 16.45 -3.80
C GLY A 49 -9.26 16.79 -5.26
N VAL A 50 -8.27 16.15 -5.89
CA VAL A 50 -7.97 16.33 -7.32
C VAL A 50 -9.17 16.04 -8.19
N LEU A 51 -9.92 14.97 -7.92
CA LEU A 51 -11.13 14.60 -8.64
C LEU A 51 -12.24 15.65 -8.49
N TYR A 52 -12.50 16.08 -7.26
CA TYR A 52 -13.53 17.09 -6.98
C TYR A 52 -13.25 18.39 -7.73
N PHE A 53 -11.99 18.86 -7.74
CA PHE A 53 -11.60 20.12 -8.39
C PHE A 53 -11.55 20.06 -9.92
N ARG A 54 -11.52 18.88 -10.53
CA ARG A 54 -11.77 18.76 -11.99
C ARG A 54 -13.17 19.20 -12.38
N PHE A 55 -14.11 19.16 -11.44
CA PHE A 55 -15.53 19.49 -11.69
C PHE A 55 -15.97 20.84 -11.11
N THR A 56 -15.14 21.49 -10.26
CA THR A 56 -15.47 22.75 -9.58
C THR A 56 -14.32 23.75 -9.70
N THR A 57 -14.60 24.96 -10.20
CA THR A 57 -13.57 25.97 -10.54
C THR A 57 -13.25 26.96 -9.40
N ASP A 58 -14.04 26.99 -8.31
CA ASP A 58 -14.07 28.15 -7.40
C ASP A 58 -13.04 28.17 -6.26
N LEU A 59 -12.31 27.07 -6.00
CA LEU A 59 -11.34 26.96 -4.89
C LEU A 59 -9.92 26.58 -5.34
N LEU A 60 -9.53 26.90 -6.56
CA LEU A 60 -8.36 26.35 -7.24
C LEU A 60 -7.03 26.69 -6.51
N SER A 61 -6.85 27.88 -5.97
CA SER A 61 -5.54 28.33 -5.44
C SER A 61 -5.15 27.67 -4.10
N VAL A 62 -6.09 27.55 -3.16
CA VAL A 62 -5.84 26.94 -1.84
C VAL A 62 -5.60 25.44 -1.98
N MET A 63 -6.31 24.80 -2.88
CA MET A 63 -6.22 23.37 -3.06
C MET A 63 -5.01 22.92 -3.86
N MET A 64 -4.53 23.74 -4.80
CA MET A 64 -3.27 23.52 -5.50
C MET A 64 -2.07 23.41 -4.54
N THR A 65 -2.15 24.05 -3.36
CA THR A 65 -1.11 23.96 -2.32
C THR A 65 -1.36 22.81 -1.33
N LEU A 66 -2.62 22.58 -0.94
CA LEU A 66 -2.97 21.60 0.09
C LEU A 66 -2.84 20.16 -0.39
N LEU A 67 -3.28 19.86 -1.60
CA LEU A 67 -3.27 18.49 -2.15
C LEU A 67 -1.85 17.91 -2.29
N PRO A 68 -0.85 18.66 -2.81
CA PRO A 68 0.54 18.24 -2.78
C PRO A 68 1.06 17.90 -1.39
N ILE A 69 0.76 18.76 -0.41
CA ILE A 69 1.18 18.57 0.99
C ILE A 69 0.57 17.28 1.56
N LEU A 70 -0.73 17.05 1.35
CA LEU A 70 -1.41 15.83 1.79
C LEU A 70 -0.81 14.59 1.14
N SER A 71 -0.61 14.61 -0.18
CA SER A 71 -0.02 13.49 -0.92
C SER A 71 1.41 13.19 -0.45
N MET A 72 2.25 14.21 -0.32
CA MET A 72 3.63 14.05 0.12
C MET A 72 3.69 13.54 1.56
N THR A 73 2.90 14.12 2.47
CA THR A 73 2.81 13.66 3.87
C THR A 73 2.33 12.22 3.94
N GLY A 74 1.32 11.86 3.16
CA GLY A 74 0.84 10.49 3.08
C GLY A 74 1.91 9.49 2.61
N ASN A 75 2.66 9.84 1.57
CA ASN A 75 3.77 9.01 1.09
C ASN A 75 4.90 8.89 2.13
N LEU A 76 5.25 9.96 2.85
CA LEU A 76 6.24 9.91 3.93
C LEU A 76 5.78 9.03 5.09
N LEU A 77 4.50 9.06 5.46
CA LEU A 77 3.93 8.17 6.48
C LEU A 77 3.96 6.71 6.01
N MET A 78 3.66 6.43 4.73
CA MET A 78 3.79 5.08 4.18
C MET A 78 5.24 4.59 4.20
N LEU A 79 6.21 5.45 3.88
CA LEU A 79 7.63 5.11 3.95
C LEU A 79 8.05 4.77 5.37
N ALA A 80 7.73 5.63 6.34
CA ALA A 80 7.99 5.37 7.75
C ALA A 80 7.31 4.07 8.21
N GLY A 81 6.04 3.85 7.81
CA GLY A 81 5.29 2.63 8.10
C GLY A 81 5.98 1.37 7.58
N ALA A 82 6.46 1.37 6.34
CA ALA A 82 7.19 0.25 5.74
C ALA A 82 8.51 -0.04 6.48
N ILE A 83 9.24 1.02 6.90
CA ILE A 83 10.48 0.88 7.68
C ILE A 83 10.18 0.24 9.05
N TYR A 84 9.15 0.72 9.77
CA TYR A 84 8.76 0.13 11.06
C TYR A 84 8.30 -1.33 10.92
N CYS A 85 7.62 -1.70 9.83
CA CYS A 85 7.22 -3.06 9.55
C CYS A 85 8.41 -4.03 9.36
N ARG A 86 9.63 -3.55 9.12
CA ARG A 86 10.84 -4.39 9.06
C ARG A 86 11.21 -5.04 10.39
N ALA A 87 10.60 -4.61 11.49
CA ALA A 87 10.76 -5.25 12.79
C ALA A 87 10.11 -6.65 12.88
N VAL A 88 9.35 -7.07 11.88
CA VAL A 88 8.77 -8.42 11.79
C VAL A 88 9.88 -9.49 11.87
N PRO A 89 9.67 -10.61 12.62
CA PRO A 89 10.61 -11.71 12.70
C PRO A 89 11.02 -12.24 11.31
N ALA A 90 12.26 -12.68 11.18
CA ALA A 90 12.78 -13.21 9.91
C ALA A 90 12.03 -14.49 9.47
N GLU A 91 11.53 -15.25 10.44
CA GLU A 91 10.77 -16.49 10.25
C GLU A 91 9.44 -16.29 9.52
N ALA A 92 8.91 -15.06 9.50
CA ALA A 92 7.69 -14.73 8.76
C ALA A 92 7.89 -14.71 7.23
N ASP A 93 9.14 -14.82 6.75
CA ASP A 93 9.55 -14.82 5.32
C ASP A 93 8.87 -13.74 4.47
N CYS A 94 8.55 -12.60 5.09
CA CYS A 94 7.90 -11.47 4.43
C CYS A 94 8.74 -10.19 4.43
N ARG A 95 9.88 -10.21 5.12
CA ARG A 95 10.74 -9.04 5.30
C ARG A 95 11.32 -8.50 3.99
N ASN A 96 11.61 -9.41 3.04
CA ASN A 96 12.17 -9.03 1.74
C ASN A 96 11.17 -8.25 0.88
N LEU A 97 9.86 -8.52 1.02
CA LEU A 97 8.82 -7.77 0.31
C LEU A 97 8.83 -6.29 0.66
N LEU A 98 9.22 -5.94 1.88
CA LEU A 98 9.25 -4.55 2.35
C LEU A 98 10.30 -3.69 1.64
N TRP A 99 11.36 -4.26 1.09
CA TRP A 99 12.29 -3.51 0.24
C TRP A 99 11.61 -3.04 -1.05
N GLY A 100 10.83 -3.91 -1.69
CA GLY A 100 10.04 -3.52 -2.85
C GLY A 100 8.97 -2.48 -2.52
N VAL A 101 8.35 -2.57 -1.33
CA VAL A 101 7.42 -1.55 -0.81
C VAL A 101 8.12 -0.21 -0.65
N ILE A 102 9.28 -0.19 0.00
CA ILE A 102 10.08 1.03 0.20
C ILE A 102 10.46 1.64 -1.15
N ALA A 103 10.95 0.85 -2.10
CA ALA A 103 11.29 1.32 -3.44
C ALA A 103 10.05 1.92 -4.15
N GLY A 104 8.89 1.26 -4.05
CA GLY A 104 7.63 1.76 -4.63
C GLY A 104 7.19 3.08 -4.02
N VAL A 105 7.24 3.22 -2.69
CA VAL A 105 6.89 4.47 -2.01
C VAL A 105 7.88 5.59 -2.35
N CYS A 106 9.18 5.30 -2.44
CA CYS A 106 10.18 6.27 -2.90
C CYS A 106 9.90 6.73 -4.34
N ALA A 107 9.53 5.81 -5.24
CA ALA A 107 9.13 6.17 -6.61
C ALA A 107 7.91 7.11 -6.62
N ASN A 108 6.90 6.86 -5.77
CA ASN A 108 5.75 7.75 -5.61
C ASN A 108 6.13 9.13 -5.06
N ILE A 109 7.06 9.21 -4.11
CA ILE A 109 7.58 10.48 -3.58
C ILE A 109 8.27 11.27 -4.69
N ILE A 110 9.15 10.62 -5.46
CA ILE A 110 9.86 11.25 -6.59
C ILE A 110 8.86 11.73 -7.63
N PHE A 111 7.91 10.86 -8.04
CA PHE A 111 6.87 11.23 -9.00
C PHE A 111 6.05 12.43 -8.51
N SER A 112 5.57 12.42 -7.26
CA SER A 112 4.81 13.52 -6.67
C SER A 112 5.63 14.80 -6.63
N GLY A 113 6.91 14.71 -6.26
CA GLY A 113 7.81 15.85 -6.23
C GLY A 113 7.91 16.58 -7.58
N PHE A 114 8.12 15.84 -8.67
CA PHE A 114 8.14 16.40 -10.03
C PHE A 114 6.80 16.95 -10.46
N MET A 115 5.70 16.21 -10.24
CA MET A 115 4.36 16.63 -10.65
C MET A 115 3.91 17.93 -9.99
N TYR A 116 4.41 18.24 -8.78
CA TYR A 116 4.05 19.45 -8.05
C TYR A 116 5.03 20.60 -8.18
N SER A 117 6.30 20.32 -8.53
CA SER A 117 7.28 21.40 -8.78
C SER A 117 7.23 21.87 -10.23
N ASP A 118 7.51 21.01 -11.17
CA ASP A 118 7.46 21.28 -12.60
C ASP A 118 7.21 19.97 -13.38
N PRO A 119 5.97 19.71 -13.81
CA PRO A 119 5.64 18.51 -14.57
C PRO A 119 6.41 18.39 -15.89
N SER A 120 6.87 19.49 -16.48
CA SER A 120 7.59 19.49 -17.76
C SER A 120 8.98 18.86 -17.67
N LEU A 121 9.55 18.80 -16.46
CA LEU A 121 10.88 18.18 -16.20
C LEU A 121 10.82 16.65 -16.23
N LEU A 122 9.64 16.05 -16.14
CA LEU A 122 9.48 14.59 -16.09
C LEU A 122 8.98 14.05 -17.43
N PRO A 123 9.85 13.41 -18.25
CA PRO A 123 9.41 12.78 -19.48
C PRO A 123 8.31 11.73 -19.22
N MET A 124 7.26 11.72 -20.05
CA MET A 124 6.10 10.85 -19.84
C MET A 124 6.45 9.35 -19.65
N PRO A 125 7.39 8.75 -20.40
CA PRO A 125 7.78 7.37 -20.16
C PRO A 125 8.37 7.14 -18.76
N VAL A 126 9.13 8.11 -18.24
CA VAL A 126 9.68 8.04 -16.88
C VAL A 126 8.58 8.19 -15.83
N ALA A 127 7.61 9.07 -16.06
CA ALA A 127 6.43 9.21 -15.19
C ALA A 127 5.63 7.90 -15.10
N LEU A 128 5.36 7.25 -16.23
CA LEU A 128 4.68 5.96 -16.29
C LEU A 128 5.47 4.85 -15.58
N LEU A 129 6.79 4.82 -15.73
CA LEU A 129 7.65 3.87 -15.02
C LEU A 129 7.61 4.08 -13.50
N LEU A 130 7.74 5.32 -13.03
CA LEU A 130 7.67 5.64 -11.60
C LEU A 130 6.32 5.24 -10.99
N LYS A 131 5.21 5.47 -11.69
CA LYS A 131 3.88 5.02 -11.26
C LYS A 131 3.77 3.50 -11.21
N LEU A 132 4.29 2.79 -12.22
CA LEU A 132 4.29 1.33 -12.24
C LEU A 132 5.05 0.77 -11.03
N VAL A 133 6.24 1.32 -10.74
CA VAL A 133 7.04 0.93 -9.57
C VAL A 133 6.29 1.24 -8.27
N GLY A 134 5.64 2.41 -8.18
CA GLY A 134 4.82 2.80 -7.04
C GLY A 134 3.65 1.84 -6.80
N TYR A 135 2.91 1.49 -7.84
CA TYR A 135 1.80 0.54 -7.79
C TYR A 135 2.26 -0.86 -7.40
N THR A 136 3.40 -1.31 -7.95
CA THR A 136 4.02 -2.58 -7.55
C THR A 136 4.34 -2.59 -6.05
N GLY A 137 4.82 -1.48 -5.49
CA GLY A 137 5.05 -1.34 -4.05
C GLY A 137 3.79 -1.57 -3.21
N LEU A 138 2.64 -1.05 -3.62
CA LEU A 138 1.35 -1.26 -2.92
C LEU A 138 0.90 -2.72 -3.01
N ILE A 139 1.07 -3.37 -4.15
CA ILE A 139 0.78 -4.81 -4.31
C ILE A 139 1.68 -5.64 -3.40
N LEU A 140 2.98 -5.33 -3.36
CA LEU A 140 3.94 -6.02 -2.48
C LEU A 140 3.60 -5.82 -0.99
N PHE A 141 3.07 -4.65 -0.59
CA PHE A 141 2.60 -4.44 0.76
C PHE A 141 1.37 -5.31 1.09
N ALA A 142 0.44 -5.47 0.16
CA ALA A 142 -0.69 -6.38 0.34
C ALA A 142 -0.24 -7.86 0.44
N LEU A 143 0.76 -8.26 -0.35
CA LEU A 143 1.39 -9.59 -0.23
C LEU A 143 2.13 -9.77 1.09
N PHE A 144 2.83 -8.73 1.58
CA PHE A 144 3.43 -8.72 2.90
C PHE A 144 2.39 -8.99 3.99
N GLN A 145 1.25 -8.30 3.95
CA GLN A 145 0.16 -8.50 4.90
C GLN A 145 -0.39 -9.92 4.86
N ARG A 146 -0.56 -10.49 3.65
CA ARG A 146 -1.01 -11.87 3.48
C ARG A 146 -0.04 -12.86 4.14
N ARG A 147 1.26 -12.74 3.90
CA ARG A 147 2.28 -13.61 4.52
C ARG A 147 2.32 -13.44 6.03
N LEU A 148 2.18 -12.22 6.52
CA LEU A 148 2.14 -11.93 7.95
C LEU A 148 0.95 -12.60 8.63
N LEU A 149 -0.24 -12.60 8.01
CA LEU A 149 -1.42 -13.31 8.52
C LEU A 149 -1.24 -14.82 8.54
N LEU A 150 -0.61 -15.39 7.50
CA LEU A 150 -0.28 -16.82 7.48
C LEU A 150 0.70 -17.18 8.60
N TYR A 151 1.68 -16.32 8.88
CA TYR A 151 2.63 -16.53 9.97
C TYR A 151 1.96 -16.53 11.34
N VAL A 152 0.94 -15.69 11.53
CA VAL A 152 0.18 -15.56 12.78
C VAL A 152 -0.94 -16.60 12.89
N ASP A 153 -1.04 -17.53 11.92
CA ASP A 153 -2.08 -18.60 11.85
C ASP A 153 -3.52 -18.07 11.82
N ARG A 154 -3.74 -16.91 11.17
CA ARG A 154 -5.05 -16.36 10.89
C ARG A 154 -5.50 -16.72 9.47
N ALA A 155 -5.52 -18.03 9.20
CA ALA A 155 -5.90 -18.57 7.90
C ALA A 155 -7.35 -18.18 7.49
N ASP A 156 -8.23 -17.94 8.46
CA ASP A 156 -9.60 -17.46 8.27
C ASP A 156 -9.68 -16.12 7.52
N GLN A 157 -8.65 -15.30 7.62
CA GLN A 157 -8.60 -13.99 6.98
C GLN A 157 -7.81 -13.97 5.67
N THR A 158 -7.04 -15.00 5.37
CA THR A 158 -6.18 -15.02 4.17
C THR A 158 -6.98 -14.96 2.87
N GLY A 159 -8.18 -15.54 2.83
CA GLY A 159 -9.08 -15.45 1.68
C GLY A 159 -9.47 -14.01 1.36
N LYS A 160 -9.84 -13.23 2.38
CA LYS A 160 -10.19 -11.81 2.24
C LYS A 160 -9.00 -10.99 1.73
N VAL A 161 -7.79 -11.28 2.23
CA VAL A 161 -6.56 -10.61 1.77
C VAL A 161 -6.23 -10.98 0.34
N THR A 162 -6.43 -12.22 -0.07
CA THR A 162 -6.20 -12.65 -1.46
C THR A 162 -7.12 -11.89 -2.41
N ILE A 163 -8.41 -11.76 -2.08
CA ILE A 163 -9.35 -10.95 -2.86
C ILE A 163 -8.89 -9.50 -2.91
N LEU A 164 -8.44 -8.94 -1.79
CA LEU A 164 -7.92 -7.58 -1.75
C LEU A 164 -6.67 -7.40 -2.63
N VAL A 165 -5.72 -8.33 -2.57
CA VAL A 165 -4.52 -8.30 -3.44
C VAL A 165 -4.94 -8.30 -4.90
N LEU A 166 -5.87 -9.18 -5.29
CA LEU A 166 -6.34 -9.28 -6.67
C LEU A 166 -7.08 -8.01 -7.11
N THR A 167 -8.00 -7.50 -6.29
CA THR A 167 -8.72 -6.25 -6.62
C THR A 167 -7.79 -5.05 -6.68
N THR A 168 -6.84 -4.93 -5.75
CA THR A 168 -5.83 -3.87 -5.77
C THR A 168 -4.94 -3.97 -7.01
N ALA A 169 -4.48 -5.18 -7.37
CA ALA A 169 -3.64 -5.40 -8.54
C ALA A 169 -4.38 -5.07 -9.84
N LEU A 170 -5.60 -5.58 -10.01
CA LEU A 170 -6.44 -5.29 -11.18
C LEU A 170 -6.70 -3.79 -11.32
N PHE A 171 -7.01 -3.14 -10.19
CA PHE A 171 -7.24 -1.72 -10.11
C PHE A 171 -6.01 -0.90 -10.53
N LEU A 172 -4.86 -1.15 -9.91
CA LEU A 172 -3.63 -0.40 -10.17
C LEU A 172 -3.10 -0.64 -11.57
N LEU A 173 -3.14 -1.88 -12.05
CA LEU A 173 -2.73 -2.22 -13.42
C LEU A 173 -3.71 -1.66 -14.45
N GLY A 174 -5.02 -1.70 -14.17
CA GLY A 174 -6.03 -1.07 -15.00
C GLY A 174 -5.82 0.45 -15.10
N SER A 175 -5.61 1.11 -13.96
CA SER A 175 -5.31 2.54 -13.90
C SER A 175 -4.05 2.92 -14.68
N TRP A 176 -2.97 2.16 -14.52
CA TRP A 176 -1.74 2.37 -15.27
C TRP A 176 -1.93 2.13 -16.78
N GLY A 177 -2.60 1.04 -17.15
CA GLY A 177 -2.90 0.73 -18.55
C GLY A 177 -3.68 1.83 -19.24
N MET A 178 -4.63 2.45 -18.53
CA MET A 178 -5.41 3.56 -19.08
C MET A 178 -4.60 4.85 -19.24
N GLU A 179 -3.64 5.11 -18.35
CA GLU A 179 -2.72 6.24 -18.56
C GLU A 179 -1.84 6.03 -19.78
N VAL A 180 -1.42 4.79 -20.04
CA VAL A 180 -0.71 4.43 -21.28
C VAL A 180 -1.60 4.65 -22.51
N VAL A 181 -2.88 4.24 -22.43
CA VAL A 181 -3.85 4.45 -23.53
C VAL A 181 -4.13 5.93 -23.74
N ALA A 182 -4.27 6.72 -22.68
CA ALA A 182 -4.44 8.18 -22.76
C ALA A 182 -3.21 8.86 -23.37
N TYR A 183 -2.02 8.38 -23.04
CA TYR A 183 -0.77 8.86 -23.65
C TYR A 183 -0.70 8.59 -25.16
N LEU A 184 -1.28 7.49 -25.61
CA LEU A 184 -1.37 7.12 -27.04
C LEU A 184 -2.51 7.82 -27.77
N GLU A 185 -3.14 8.84 -27.19
CA GLU A 185 -4.25 9.65 -27.74
C GLU A 185 -5.52 8.85 -28.10
N LEU A 186 -5.66 7.64 -27.56
CA LEU A 186 -6.74 6.73 -27.97
C LEU A 186 -8.08 6.94 -27.26
N MET A 187 -8.21 7.88 -26.27
CA MET A 187 -9.47 7.93 -25.51
C MET A 187 -9.80 9.22 -24.71
N GLU A 188 -10.88 9.87 -25.05
CA GLU A 188 -11.61 10.81 -24.16
C GLU A 188 -12.56 10.10 -23.17
N ILE A 189 -13.08 8.93 -23.50
CA ILE A 189 -14.18 8.24 -22.77
C ILE A 189 -13.67 7.39 -21.58
N ALA A 190 -12.41 6.96 -21.61
CA ALA A 190 -11.89 6.04 -20.61
C ALA A 190 -11.71 6.65 -19.22
N SER A 191 -11.52 7.95 -19.09
CA SER A 191 -11.25 8.59 -17.81
C SER A 191 -12.40 8.42 -16.79
N ILE A 192 -13.65 8.50 -17.22
CA ILE A 192 -14.82 8.39 -16.32
C ILE A 192 -15.01 6.96 -15.83
N THR A 193 -14.83 5.97 -16.70
CA THR A 193 -14.99 4.55 -16.36
C THR A 193 -13.93 4.09 -15.36
N ILE A 194 -12.71 4.62 -15.45
CA ILE A 194 -11.60 4.31 -14.53
C ILE A 194 -11.93 4.79 -13.13
N TYR A 195 -12.37 6.03 -12.99
CA TYR A 195 -12.72 6.58 -11.69
C TYR A 195 -13.87 5.81 -11.02
N ALA A 196 -14.85 5.37 -11.79
CA ALA A 196 -15.93 4.53 -11.28
C ALA A 196 -15.46 3.16 -10.76
N VAL A 197 -14.47 2.55 -11.41
CA VAL A 197 -13.86 1.28 -10.96
C VAL A 197 -12.89 1.51 -9.81
N MET A 198 -12.29 2.70 -9.72
CA MET A 198 -11.32 3.07 -8.68
C MET A 198 -11.94 3.23 -7.30
N LEU A 199 -13.11 3.84 -7.19
CA LEU A 199 -13.78 4.12 -5.92
C LEU A 199 -13.95 2.88 -5.01
N PRO A 200 -14.49 1.74 -5.49
CA PRO A 200 -14.67 0.56 -4.64
C PRO A 200 -13.35 0.01 -4.08
N GLY A 201 -12.28 -0.01 -4.87
CA GLY A 201 -10.96 -0.49 -4.45
C GLY A 201 -10.38 0.35 -3.32
N PHE A 202 -10.54 1.66 -3.37
CA PHE A 202 -10.07 2.58 -2.33
C PHE A 202 -10.87 2.49 -1.03
N PHE A 203 -12.18 2.24 -1.09
CA PHE A 203 -12.97 2.05 0.13
C PHE A 203 -12.71 0.70 0.80
N THR A 204 -12.46 -0.35 0.03
CA THR A 204 -12.21 -1.69 0.58
C THR A 204 -10.86 -1.78 1.28
N TYR A 205 -9.84 -1.08 0.80
CA TYR A 205 -8.49 -1.16 1.34
C TYR A 205 -8.35 -0.61 2.78
N PRO A 206 -8.84 0.59 3.14
CA PRO A 206 -8.83 1.08 4.53
C PRO A 206 -9.69 0.23 5.47
N CYS A 207 -10.86 -0.24 5.02
CA CYS A 207 -11.72 -1.12 5.81
C CYS A 207 -11.02 -2.44 6.14
N PHE A 208 -10.27 -2.98 5.18
CA PHE A 208 -9.49 -4.19 5.37
C PHE A 208 -8.33 -3.97 6.36
N LEU A 209 -7.56 -2.89 6.22
CA LEU A 209 -6.48 -2.56 7.16
C LEU A 209 -7.01 -2.36 8.58
N GLY A 210 -8.20 -1.80 8.74
CA GLY A 210 -8.89 -1.70 10.02
C GLY A 210 -9.22 -3.08 10.61
N SER A 211 -9.62 -4.06 9.78
CA SER A 211 -9.89 -5.44 10.22
C SER A 211 -8.60 -6.20 10.56
N LEU A 212 -7.52 -5.98 9.82
CA LEU A 212 -6.18 -6.49 10.10
C LEU A 212 -5.68 -6.04 11.47
N LYS A 213 -5.89 -4.77 11.82
CA LYS A 213 -5.51 -4.23 13.13
C LYS A 213 -6.16 -5.01 14.27
N LYS A 214 -7.42 -5.42 14.12
CA LYS A 214 -8.12 -6.25 15.11
C LYS A 214 -7.53 -7.66 15.23
N ALA A 215 -6.98 -8.21 14.15
CA ALA A 215 -6.35 -9.54 14.16
C ALA A 215 -5.04 -9.56 14.99
N PHE A 216 -4.39 -8.41 15.18
CA PHE A 216 -3.17 -8.28 16.00
C PHE A 216 -3.44 -7.87 17.45
N VAL A 217 -4.70 -7.72 17.87
CA VAL A 217 -5.06 -7.54 19.28
C VAL A 217 -5.03 -8.93 19.93
N PRO A 218 -4.29 -9.13 21.04
CA PRO A 218 -4.36 -10.38 21.78
C PRO A 218 -5.83 -10.67 22.13
N ALA A 219 -6.27 -11.91 21.92
CA ALA A 219 -7.53 -12.35 22.51
C ALA A 219 -7.37 -12.27 24.03
N ALA A 220 -8.22 -11.47 24.67
CA ALA A 220 -8.28 -11.31 26.11
C ALA A 220 -8.63 -12.65 26.79
#